data_2acbb9dfa6e5a8cd02db9c02b20f96b0
#
_entry.id   2acbb9dfa6e5a8cd02db9c02b20f96b0
#
_cell.length_a   1.000
_cell.length_b   1.000
_cell.length_c   1.000
_cell.angle_alpha   90.00
_cell.angle_beta   90.00
_cell.angle_gamma   90.00
#
_symmetry.space_group_name_H-M   'P 1'
#
loop_
_entity.id
_entity.type
_entity.pdbx_description
1 polymer ?
#
loop_
_entity_poly.entity_id
_entity_poly.type
_entity_poly.pdbx_seq_one_letter_code
_entity_poly.pdbx_strand_id
1 'polypeptide(L)'
;MKKYKNYEVRPIENLKEMLYTSAATWPKKNAFLEKRDGVYEGITFNQYLLDVEGLGTELCARGLLGKRVIVTGENCYAWALAYMTVICGLGVVIPVDKEIPPEEIANIANVSEADAVIYSAKYEDK
;
A
#
# COMPACT_ATOMS: atom_id res chain seq x y z
N MET A 1 10.60 -17.90 33.52
CA MET A 1 10.16 -17.29 32.23
C MET A 1 10.94 -17.95 31.10
N LYS A 2 10.28 -18.64 30.16
CA LYS A 2 10.97 -19.18 28.97
C LYS A 2 11.48 -18.02 28.14
N LYS A 3 12.80 -17.88 27.98
CA LYS A 3 13.40 -16.97 27.00
C LYS A 3 13.21 -17.58 25.61
N TYR A 4 12.31 -17.02 24.83
CA TYR A 4 12.23 -17.36 23.41
C TYR A 4 13.39 -16.69 22.68
N LYS A 5 14.06 -17.45 21.82
CA LYS A 5 15.12 -16.92 20.95
C LYS A 5 14.46 -16.03 19.90
N ASN A 6 14.92 -14.80 19.77
CA ASN A 6 14.46 -13.91 18.69
C ASN A 6 14.89 -14.49 17.34
N TYR A 7 14.02 -14.33 16.33
CA TYR A 7 14.40 -14.66 14.96
C TYR A 7 15.48 -13.70 14.47
N GLU A 8 16.37 -14.20 13.63
CA GLU A 8 17.29 -13.36 12.88
C GLU A 8 16.50 -12.53 11.88
N VAL A 9 16.69 -11.22 11.91
CA VAL A 9 16.03 -10.28 11.02
C VAL A 9 17.07 -9.82 10.00
N ARG A 10 16.73 -9.95 8.70
CA ARG A 10 17.58 -9.40 7.64
C ARG A 10 17.59 -7.86 7.73
N PRO A 11 18.69 -7.19 7.43
CA PRO A 11 18.72 -5.74 7.31
C PRO A 11 17.78 -5.29 6.19
N ILE A 12 17.02 -4.22 6.43
CA ILE A 12 16.08 -3.61 5.49
C ILE A 12 16.32 -2.11 5.55
N GLU A 13 16.72 -1.51 4.44
CA GLU A 13 17.01 -0.09 4.37
C GLU A 13 15.76 0.75 4.07
N ASN A 14 14.82 0.19 3.30
CA ASN A 14 13.58 0.86 2.92
C ASN A 14 12.47 -0.15 2.56
N LEU A 15 11.24 0.34 2.42
CA LEU A 15 10.08 -0.51 2.15
C LEU A 15 10.10 -1.14 0.75
N LYS A 16 10.71 -0.47 -0.24
CA LYS A 16 10.90 -1.05 -1.56
C LYS A 16 11.79 -2.29 -1.49
N GLU A 17 12.94 -2.19 -0.84
CA GLU A 17 13.84 -3.32 -0.63
C GLU A 17 13.14 -4.45 0.12
N MET A 18 12.36 -4.13 1.15
CA MET A 18 11.58 -5.11 1.90
C MET A 18 10.66 -5.92 0.98
N LEU A 19 9.92 -5.27 0.10
CA LEU A 19 9.00 -5.94 -0.83
C LEU A 19 9.76 -6.81 -1.83
N TYR A 20 10.78 -6.27 -2.49
CA TYR A 20 11.56 -6.98 -3.51
C TYR A 20 12.28 -8.19 -2.94
N THR A 21 12.94 -8.04 -1.80
CA THR A 21 13.64 -9.15 -1.15
C THR A 21 12.69 -10.20 -0.58
N SER A 22 11.50 -9.81 -0.12
CA SER A 22 10.46 -10.75 0.32
C SER A 22 9.92 -11.57 -0.86
N ALA A 23 9.65 -10.94 -1.99
CA ALA A 23 9.20 -11.61 -3.20
C ALA A 23 10.27 -12.56 -3.77
N ALA A 24 11.55 -12.16 -3.74
CA ALA A 24 12.66 -13.00 -4.16
C ALA A 24 12.86 -14.22 -3.26
N THR A 25 12.72 -14.04 -1.93
CA THR A 25 12.96 -15.09 -0.94
C THR A 25 11.78 -16.06 -0.82
N TRP A 26 10.54 -15.54 -0.87
CA TRP A 26 9.32 -16.32 -0.65
C TRP A 26 8.25 -16.09 -1.72
N PRO A 27 8.55 -16.25 -3.02
CA PRO A 27 7.65 -15.84 -4.11
C PRO A 27 6.26 -16.50 -4.04
N LYS A 28 6.20 -17.73 -3.56
CA LYS A 28 4.97 -18.53 -3.50
C LYS A 28 4.23 -18.45 -2.15
N LYS A 29 4.82 -17.82 -1.12
CA LYS A 29 4.11 -17.61 0.15
C LYS A 29 3.07 -16.51 0.01
N ASN A 30 1.95 -16.67 0.70
CA ASN A 30 0.94 -15.63 0.78
C ASN A 30 1.47 -14.43 1.60
N ALA A 31 1.44 -13.26 0.98
CA ALA A 31 1.65 -11.99 1.66
C ALA A 31 0.35 -11.51 2.34
N PHE A 32 -0.79 -11.81 1.70
CA PHE A 32 -2.12 -11.47 2.22
C PHE A 32 -3.07 -12.66 2.09
N LEU A 33 -4.05 -12.69 3.00
CA LEU A 33 -5.23 -13.53 2.90
C LEU A 33 -6.45 -12.62 2.95
N GLU A 34 -7.25 -12.65 1.91
CA GLU A 34 -8.50 -11.90 1.80
C GLU A 34 -9.70 -12.83 1.81
N LYS A 35 -10.73 -12.49 2.59
CA LYS A 35 -11.96 -13.29 2.62
C LYS A 35 -12.92 -12.76 1.56
N ARG A 36 -13.21 -13.60 0.55
CA ARG A 36 -14.20 -13.34 -0.50
C ARG A 36 -15.24 -14.43 -0.48
N ASP A 37 -16.51 -14.07 -0.41
CA ASP A 37 -17.64 -15.02 -0.40
C ASP A 37 -17.49 -16.18 0.59
N GLY A 38 -16.94 -15.85 1.78
CA GLY A 38 -16.73 -16.84 2.84
C GLY A 38 -15.44 -17.66 2.74
N VAL A 39 -14.72 -17.57 1.64
CA VAL A 39 -13.46 -18.30 1.39
C VAL A 39 -12.26 -17.36 1.50
N TYR A 40 -11.17 -17.84 2.12
CA TYR A 40 -9.90 -17.08 2.14
C TYR A 40 -9.12 -17.35 0.86
N GLU A 41 -8.83 -16.28 0.13
CA GLU A 41 -7.96 -16.29 -1.05
C GLU A 41 -6.60 -15.69 -0.71
N GLY A 42 -5.53 -16.35 -1.14
CA GLY A 42 -4.16 -15.91 -0.90
C GLY A 42 -3.61 -15.07 -2.03
N ILE A 43 -2.94 -13.97 -1.68
CA ILE A 43 -2.14 -13.17 -2.62
C ILE A 43 -0.69 -13.40 -2.27
N THR A 44 0.08 -13.99 -3.19
CA THR A 44 1.48 -14.32 -2.96
C THR A 44 2.37 -13.07 -2.97
N PHE A 45 3.58 -13.17 -2.38
CA PHE A 45 4.55 -12.08 -2.48
C PHE A 45 4.93 -11.74 -3.92
N ASN A 46 5.01 -12.76 -4.80
CA ASN A 46 5.29 -12.51 -6.21
C ASN A 46 4.15 -11.75 -6.89
N GLN A 47 2.90 -12.14 -6.64
CA GLN A 47 1.74 -11.43 -7.19
C GLN A 47 1.68 -9.99 -6.65
N TYR A 48 1.92 -9.82 -5.36
CA TYR A 48 1.95 -8.49 -4.74
C TYR A 48 3.01 -7.57 -5.39
N LEU A 49 4.21 -8.08 -5.63
CA LEU A 49 5.25 -7.32 -6.35
C LEU A 49 4.80 -6.92 -7.75
N LEU A 50 4.26 -7.88 -8.53
CA LEU A 50 3.76 -7.62 -9.89
C LEU A 50 2.63 -6.58 -9.90
N ASP A 51 1.71 -6.64 -8.93
CA ASP A 51 0.61 -5.68 -8.81
C ASP A 51 1.13 -4.28 -8.45
N VAL A 52 2.11 -4.18 -7.55
CA VAL A 52 2.77 -2.89 -7.21
C VAL A 52 3.47 -2.29 -8.42
N GLU A 53 4.20 -3.08 -9.18
CA GLU A 53 4.89 -2.62 -10.40
C GLU A 53 3.90 -2.22 -11.49
N GLY A 54 2.84 -3.00 -11.70
CA GLY A 54 1.81 -2.73 -12.69
C GLY A 54 1.04 -1.45 -12.38
N LEU A 55 0.54 -1.30 -11.14
CA LEU A 55 -0.14 -0.08 -10.70
C LEU A 55 0.79 1.12 -10.74
N GLY A 56 2.05 0.96 -10.30
CA GLY A 56 3.05 2.03 -10.34
C GLY A 56 3.32 2.52 -11.76
N THR A 57 3.42 1.62 -12.72
CA THR A 57 3.60 1.94 -14.14
C THR A 57 2.40 2.74 -14.68
N GLU A 58 1.19 2.33 -14.37
CA GLU A 58 -0.04 3.03 -14.78
C GLU A 58 -0.14 4.43 -14.16
N LEU A 59 0.11 4.55 -12.87
CA LEU A 59 0.08 5.85 -12.18
C LEU A 59 1.19 6.79 -12.68
N CYS A 60 2.37 6.26 -12.99
CA CYS A 60 3.46 7.01 -13.61
C CYS A 60 3.03 7.54 -15.00
N ALA A 61 2.38 6.71 -15.82
CA ALA A 61 1.86 7.11 -17.14
C ALA A 61 0.79 8.21 -17.03
N ARG A 62 0.07 8.27 -15.92
CA ARG A 62 -0.89 9.35 -15.60
C ARG A 62 -0.23 10.61 -15.02
N GLY A 63 1.09 10.68 -14.96
CA GLY A 63 1.83 11.87 -14.52
C GLY A 63 2.01 11.99 -13.00
N LEU A 64 1.83 10.90 -12.24
CA LEU A 64 1.95 10.92 -10.78
C LEU A 64 3.37 10.62 -10.25
N LEU A 65 4.36 10.48 -11.12
CA LEU A 65 5.75 10.31 -10.68
C LEU A 65 6.23 11.54 -9.89
N GLY A 66 6.79 11.29 -8.72
CA GLY A 66 7.28 12.33 -7.79
C GLY A 66 6.18 13.10 -7.06
N LYS A 67 4.91 12.71 -7.22
CA LYS A 67 3.75 13.39 -6.65
C LYS A 67 3.43 12.94 -5.24
N ARG A 68 2.64 13.74 -4.53
CA ARG A 68 2.11 13.47 -3.19
C ARG A 68 0.71 12.91 -3.33
N VAL A 69 0.51 11.68 -2.86
CA VAL A 69 -0.73 10.94 -3.08
C VAL A 69 -1.36 10.54 -1.75
N ILE A 70 -2.57 11.02 -1.51
CA ILE A 70 -3.39 10.56 -0.39
C ILE A 70 -3.89 9.15 -0.71
N VAL A 71 -3.83 8.25 0.28
CA VAL A 71 -4.43 6.92 0.23
C VAL A 71 -5.37 6.75 1.40
N THR A 72 -6.65 6.52 1.12
CA THR A 72 -7.69 6.36 2.14
C THR A 72 -8.69 5.27 1.76
N GLY A 73 -9.23 4.56 2.73
CA GLY A 73 -10.19 3.49 2.52
C GLY A 73 -10.18 2.45 3.63
N GLU A 74 -10.97 1.41 3.45
CA GLU A 74 -10.99 0.27 4.35
C GLU A 74 -9.70 -0.54 4.32
N ASN A 75 -9.41 -1.24 5.43
CA ASN A 75 -8.28 -2.15 5.53
C ASN A 75 -8.53 -3.38 4.64
N CYS A 76 -7.91 -3.40 3.46
CA CYS A 76 -7.99 -4.47 2.47
C CYS A 76 -6.70 -4.53 1.65
N TYR A 77 -6.57 -5.54 0.80
CA TYR A 77 -5.42 -5.68 -0.09
C TYR A 77 -5.23 -4.46 -1.00
N ALA A 78 -6.31 -3.92 -1.57
CA ALA A 78 -6.24 -2.76 -2.45
C ALA A 78 -5.63 -1.52 -1.78
N TRP A 79 -5.93 -1.29 -0.49
CA TRP A 79 -5.32 -0.22 0.29
C TRP A 79 -3.80 -0.44 0.46
N ALA A 80 -3.41 -1.65 0.85
CA ALA A 80 -2.00 -2.00 1.02
C ALA A 80 -1.23 -1.91 -0.32
N LEU A 81 -1.86 -2.32 -1.43
CA LEU A 81 -1.33 -2.21 -2.77
C LEU A 81 -1.10 -0.74 -3.16
N ALA A 82 -2.10 0.12 -2.99
CA ALA A 82 -2.00 1.56 -3.27
C ALA A 82 -0.88 2.22 -2.45
N TYR A 83 -0.84 1.95 -1.15
CA TYR A 83 0.18 2.47 -0.23
C TYR A 83 1.59 2.08 -0.70
N MET A 84 1.84 0.80 -0.90
CA MET A 84 3.16 0.30 -1.32
C MET A 84 3.54 0.77 -2.72
N THR A 85 2.59 0.88 -3.63
CA THR A 85 2.86 1.41 -4.98
C THR A 85 3.41 2.83 -4.91
N VAL A 86 2.81 3.69 -4.11
CA VAL A 86 3.28 5.08 -3.99
C VAL A 86 4.68 5.12 -3.35
N ILE A 87 4.89 4.40 -2.25
CA ILE A 87 6.15 4.50 -1.49
C ILE A 87 7.31 3.73 -2.13
N CYS A 88 7.03 2.75 -2.98
CA CYS A 88 8.08 1.96 -3.65
C CYS A 88 8.71 2.64 -4.87
N GLY A 89 8.40 3.89 -5.14
CA GLY A 89 9.10 4.67 -6.16
C GLY A 89 8.23 5.60 -6.99
N LEU A 90 6.91 5.63 -6.76
CA LEU A 90 6.04 6.59 -7.44
C LEU A 90 6.19 8.01 -6.85
N GLY A 91 6.12 8.15 -5.51
CA GLY A 91 6.16 9.46 -4.88
C GLY A 91 6.07 9.41 -3.35
N VAL A 92 5.35 10.35 -2.77
CA VAL A 92 5.13 10.48 -1.32
C VAL A 92 3.70 10.04 -0.99
N VAL A 93 3.56 9.03 -0.14
CA VAL A 93 2.25 8.58 0.34
C VAL A 93 1.80 9.39 1.56
N ILE A 94 0.53 9.77 1.57
CA ILE A 94 -0.13 10.45 2.69
C ILE A 94 -1.29 9.56 3.12
N PRO A 95 -1.10 8.63 4.07
CA PRO A 95 -2.17 7.78 4.54
C PRO A 95 -3.15 8.59 5.40
N VAL A 96 -4.43 8.51 5.07
CA VAL A 96 -5.51 9.21 5.77
C VAL A 96 -6.55 8.21 6.24
N ASP A 97 -6.97 8.32 7.50
CA ASP A 97 -7.99 7.46 8.06
C ASP A 97 -9.33 7.68 7.36
N LYS A 98 -10.02 6.60 7.04
CA LYS A 98 -11.34 6.61 6.38
C LYS A 98 -12.44 7.28 7.20
N GLU A 99 -12.29 7.35 8.53
CA GLU A 99 -13.26 7.97 9.44
C GLU A 99 -13.15 9.51 9.51
N ILE A 100 -12.10 10.09 8.92
CA ILE A 100 -11.90 11.54 8.92
C ILE A 100 -12.99 12.22 8.08
N PRO A 101 -13.61 13.32 8.60
CA PRO A 101 -14.61 14.09 7.87
C PRO A 101 -14.07 14.71 6.58
N PRO A 102 -14.93 14.95 5.56
CA PRO A 102 -14.49 15.49 4.26
C PRO A 102 -13.74 16.83 4.37
N GLU A 103 -14.18 17.73 5.24
CA GLU A 103 -13.52 19.02 5.46
C GLU A 103 -12.09 18.88 6.03
N GLU A 104 -11.86 17.87 6.87
CA GLU A 104 -10.54 17.54 7.40
C GLU A 104 -9.65 16.91 6.33
N ILE A 105 -10.20 16.06 5.46
CA ILE A 105 -9.47 15.50 4.31
C ILE A 105 -9.04 16.63 3.37
N ALA A 106 -9.91 17.60 3.10
CA ALA A 106 -9.58 18.78 2.31
C ALA A 106 -8.46 19.62 2.95
N ASN A 107 -8.50 19.79 4.27
CA ASN A 107 -7.45 20.49 5.01
C ASN A 107 -6.10 19.74 4.93
N ILE A 108 -6.12 18.41 5.13
CA ILE A 108 -4.92 17.57 4.99
C ILE A 108 -4.36 17.68 3.56
N ALA A 109 -5.22 17.62 2.54
CA ALA A 109 -4.81 17.74 1.15
C ALA A 109 -4.11 19.08 0.87
N ASN A 110 -4.67 20.19 1.40
CA ASN A 110 -4.09 21.52 1.24
C ASN A 110 -2.75 21.66 1.98
N VAL A 111 -2.69 21.26 3.25
CA VAL A 111 -1.48 21.36 4.08
C VAL A 111 -0.35 20.47 3.55
N SER A 112 -0.68 19.28 3.08
CA SER A 112 0.28 18.34 2.51
C SER A 112 0.64 18.64 1.06
N GLU A 113 -0.04 19.59 0.42
CA GLU A 113 0.08 19.86 -1.03
C GLU A 113 -0.11 18.57 -1.86
N ALA A 114 -1.17 17.81 -1.54
CA ALA A 114 -1.45 16.57 -2.23
C ALA A 114 -1.86 16.82 -3.69
N ASP A 115 -1.30 16.03 -4.59
CA ASP A 115 -1.56 16.10 -6.03
C ASP A 115 -2.70 15.18 -6.47
N ALA A 116 -2.93 14.09 -5.72
CA ALA A 116 -3.94 13.09 -6.05
C ALA A 116 -4.45 12.36 -4.80
N VAL A 117 -5.60 11.71 -4.96
CA VAL A 117 -6.21 10.86 -3.94
C VAL A 117 -6.54 9.50 -4.54
N ILE A 118 -6.12 8.43 -3.88
CA ILE A 118 -6.57 7.05 -4.15
C ILE A 118 -7.51 6.68 -3.00
N TYR A 119 -8.75 6.36 -3.31
CA TYR A 119 -9.78 6.07 -2.33
C TYR A 119 -10.60 4.85 -2.71
N SER A 120 -11.23 4.22 -1.73
CA SER A 120 -12.21 3.17 -1.98
C SER A 120 -13.51 3.75 -2.52
N ALA A 121 -14.09 3.11 -3.56
CA ALA A 121 -15.37 3.51 -4.15
C ALA A 121 -16.53 3.63 -3.13
N LYS A 122 -16.42 2.97 -1.97
CA LYS A 122 -17.39 3.13 -0.87
C LYS A 122 -17.44 4.55 -0.28
N TYR A 123 -16.43 5.36 -0.55
CA TYR A 123 -16.30 6.72 -0.03
C TYR A 123 -16.38 7.78 -1.13
N GLU A 124 -16.90 7.41 -2.30
CA GLU A 124 -17.00 8.31 -3.48
C GLU A 124 -17.88 9.55 -3.19
N ASP A 125 -18.87 9.41 -2.31
CA ASP A 125 -19.76 10.51 -1.92
C ASP A 125 -19.18 11.49 -0.89
N LYS A 126 -17.96 11.25 -0.42
CA LYS A 126 -17.23 12.13 0.50
C LYS A 126 -16.37 13.13 -0.27
#